data_5c902a96d9eaa9461eceba62ab2ec5a2
#
_entry.id   5c902a96d9eaa9461eceba62ab2ec5a2
#
_cell.length_a   1.000
_cell.length_b   1.000
_cell.length_c   1.000
_cell.angle_alpha   90.00
_cell.angle_beta   90.00
_cell.angle_gamma   90.00
#
_symmetry.space_group_name_H-M   'P 1'
#
loop_
_entity.id
_entity.type
_entity.pdbx_description
1 polymer ?
#
loop_
_entity_poly.entity_id
_entity_poly.type
_entity_poly.pdbx_seq_one_letter_code
_entity_poly.pdbx_strand_id
1 'polypeptide(L)'
;RAPMPILYRLIKNNGISINSRMEAGLSFIYPKPSNADEMISKFTFICEKLNYAIKNEEDNCKESIITFLYYYTAIIDSLHISKVKEVQNLIMYHIEHNTYPFLDSVQNILMLDVTSSDIIDRIEEEIDSLNKDLYSYVKTSENTNLLIEENTEYANFINSIQTLTFDKIRRIAVDNAGKSKLTNRGVEIIDNEKDLFTYLKSYGPMHKAKILSALKSPFPQSFSESTTIIDWGCGQGLASFIMIEKLGNENIHQVILIEPSEIALRRAALHCKALNVNIDIVTICKKLDLLVTSDFNQLKSRCVVNLFSNILDIDDYSVYRLTSLL
;
A
#
# COMPACT_ATOMS: atom_id res chain seq x y z
N ARG A 1 15.74 -4.32 -4.00
CA ARG A 1 15.56 -4.27 -5.49
C ARG A 1 15.42 -5.65 -6.16
N ALA A 2 14.77 -6.62 -5.56
CA ALA A 2 14.60 -7.93 -6.21
C ALA A 2 13.18 -8.54 -6.22
N PRO A 3 12.10 -7.90 -5.78
CA PRO A 3 10.83 -8.62 -5.72
C PRO A 3 10.02 -8.60 -7.02
N MET A 4 10.12 -7.59 -7.87
CA MET A 4 9.23 -7.44 -9.04
C MET A 4 9.32 -8.59 -10.07
N PRO A 5 10.50 -9.10 -10.47
CA PRO A 5 10.57 -10.26 -11.36
C PRO A 5 10.00 -11.53 -10.75
N ILE A 6 10.12 -11.67 -9.43
CA ILE A 6 9.58 -12.82 -8.68
C ILE A 6 8.06 -12.72 -8.64
N LEU A 7 7.52 -11.56 -8.30
CA LEU A 7 6.09 -11.31 -8.23
C LEU A 7 5.43 -11.51 -9.62
N TYR A 8 6.01 -10.96 -10.68
CA TYR A 8 5.53 -11.17 -12.05
C TYR A 8 5.49 -12.64 -12.45
N ARG A 9 6.56 -13.40 -12.13
CA ARG A 9 6.61 -14.86 -12.38
C ARG A 9 5.55 -15.60 -11.57
N LEU A 10 5.34 -15.23 -10.32
CA LEU A 10 4.31 -15.83 -9.46
C LEU A 10 2.91 -15.56 -10.01
N ILE A 11 2.61 -14.34 -10.40
CA ILE A 11 1.34 -13.96 -11.04
C ILE A 11 1.13 -14.81 -12.30
N LYS A 12 2.10 -14.83 -13.20
CA LYS A 12 2.00 -15.55 -14.47
C LYS A 12 1.92 -17.07 -14.30
N ASN A 13 2.72 -17.64 -13.39
CA ASN A 13 2.78 -19.09 -13.18
C ASN A 13 1.56 -19.63 -12.41
N ASN A 14 0.91 -18.81 -11.62
CA ASN A 14 -0.29 -19.23 -10.85
C ASN A 14 -1.61 -18.84 -11.54
N GLY A 15 -1.57 -18.30 -12.77
CA GLY A 15 -2.76 -17.92 -13.51
C GLY A 15 -3.59 -16.83 -12.82
N ILE A 16 -2.95 -15.97 -12.02
CA ILE A 16 -3.62 -14.88 -11.34
C ILE A 16 -4.04 -13.85 -12.41
N SER A 17 -5.33 -13.57 -12.49
CA SER A 17 -5.85 -12.52 -13.35
C SER A 17 -5.45 -11.15 -12.77
N ILE A 18 -4.89 -10.31 -13.60
CA ILE A 18 -4.60 -8.89 -13.31
C ILE A 18 -5.38 -8.03 -14.29
N ASN A 19 -5.74 -6.82 -13.87
CA ASN A 19 -6.40 -5.89 -14.78
C ASN A 19 -5.45 -5.38 -15.88
N SER A 20 -6.02 -4.85 -16.95
CA SER A 20 -5.25 -4.43 -18.12
C SER A 20 -4.28 -3.28 -17.82
N ARG A 21 -4.62 -2.37 -16.90
CA ARG A 21 -3.71 -1.31 -16.46
C ARG A 21 -2.47 -1.87 -15.75
N MET A 22 -2.66 -2.83 -14.87
CA MET A 22 -1.54 -3.51 -14.20
C MET A 22 -0.68 -4.28 -15.22
N GLU A 23 -1.30 -4.92 -16.21
CA GLU A 23 -0.58 -5.60 -17.29
C GLU A 23 0.25 -4.62 -18.12
N ALA A 24 -0.30 -3.43 -18.44
CA ALA A 24 0.43 -2.34 -19.09
C ALA A 24 1.64 -1.92 -18.26
N GLY A 25 1.46 -1.60 -16.98
CA GLY A 25 2.53 -1.18 -16.08
C GLY A 25 3.65 -2.23 -15.97
N LEU A 26 3.28 -3.50 -15.75
CA LEU A 26 4.25 -4.58 -15.66
C LEU A 26 5.02 -4.81 -16.97
N SER A 27 4.42 -4.56 -18.13
CA SER A 27 5.03 -4.82 -19.43
C SER A 27 6.27 -3.96 -19.69
N PHE A 28 6.35 -2.75 -19.16
CA PHE A 28 7.54 -1.90 -19.37
C PHE A 28 8.59 -2.07 -18.25
N ILE A 29 8.21 -2.65 -17.12
CA ILE A 29 9.12 -2.92 -16.00
C ILE A 29 9.81 -4.28 -16.20
N TYR A 30 9.07 -5.30 -16.70
CA TYR A 30 9.57 -6.66 -16.82
C TYR A 30 8.95 -7.42 -18.02
N PRO A 31 9.77 -8.11 -18.84
CA PRO A 31 11.23 -8.03 -18.81
C PRO A 31 11.71 -6.61 -19.14
N LYS A 32 12.80 -6.18 -18.49
CA LYS A 32 13.37 -4.86 -18.79
C LYS A 32 13.75 -4.82 -20.27
N PRO A 33 13.31 -3.80 -21.03
CA PRO A 33 13.71 -3.67 -22.44
C PRO A 33 15.23 -3.69 -22.60
N SER A 34 15.71 -4.43 -23.58
CA SER A 34 17.15 -4.59 -23.82
C SER A 34 17.74 -3.44 -24.66
N ASN A 35 16.89 -2.72 -25.38
CA ASN A 35 17.26 -1.60 -26.24
C ASN A 35 16.11 -0.62 -26.46
N ALA A 36 16.41 0.51 -27.13
CA ALA A 36 15.46 1.58 -27.40
C ALA A 36 14.26 1.12 -28.25
N ASP A 37 14.50 0.32 -29.27
CA ASP A 37 13.44 -0.11 -30.19
C ASP A 37 12.45 -1.05 -29.49
N GLU A 38 12.93 -1.92 -28.61
CA GLU A 38 12.07 -2.75 -27.78
C GLU A 38 11.24 -1.91 -26.80
N MET A 39 11.82 -0.86 -26.21
CA MET A 39 11.11 0.05 -25.33
C MET A 39 9.99 0.80 -26.06
N ILE A 40 10.27 1.30 -27.27
CA ILE A 40 9.31 2.00 -28.11
C ILE A 40 8.22 1.05 -28.63
N SER A 41 8.58 -0.18 -28.99
CA SER A 41 7.60 -1.17 -29.49
C SER A 41 6.51 -1.53 -28.47
N LYS A 42 6.76 -1.32 -27.19
CA LYS A 42 5.76 -1.50 -26.13
C LYS A 42 4.69 -0.41 -26.09
N PHE A 43 4.91 0.72 -26.76
CA PHE A 43 3.99 1.87 -26.74
C PHE A 43 2.55 1.46 -27.11
N THR A 44 2.38 0.83 -28.28
CA THR A 44 1.07 0.40 -28.76
C THR A 44 0.39 -0.54 -27.77
N PHE A 45 1.13 -1.55 -27.28
CA PHE A 45 0.61 -2.50 -26.30
C PHE A 45 0.15 -1.80 -25.01
N ILE A 46 0.95 -0.88 -24.47
CA ILE A 46 0.63 -0.14 -23.24
C ILE A 46 -0.62 0.70 -23.46
N CYS A 47 -0.68 1.48 -24.56
CA CYS A 47 -1.85 2.31 -24.87
C CYS A 47 -3.12 1.50 -25.09
N GLU A 48 -3.04 0.35 -25.79
CA GLU A 48 -4.17 -0.56 -25.97
C GLU A 48 -4.69 -1.10 -24.65
N LYS A 49 -3.79 -1.54 -23.75
CA LYS A 49 -4.17 -2.07 -22.44
C LYS A 49 -4.79 -1.00 -21.53
N LEU A 50 -4.22 0.20 -21.49
CA LEU A 50 -4.78 1.31 -20.72
C LEU A 50 -6.15 1.75 -21.25
N ASN A 51 -6.29 1.85 -22.57
CA ASN A 51 -7.57 2.18 -23.20
C ASN A 51 -8.64 1.09 -22.98
N TYR A 52 -8.22 -0.18 -22.96
CA TYR A 52 -9.10 -1.30 -22.64
C TYR A 52 -9.56 -1.25 -21.18
N ALA A 53 -8.65 -0.98 -20.24
CA ALA A 53 -8.96 -0.85 -18.83
C ALA A 53 -10.00 0.24 -18.59
N ILE A 54 -9.82 1.42 -19.18
CA ILE A 54 -10.75 2.55 -19.07
C ILE A 54 -12.14 2.20 -19.64
N LYS A 55 -12.19 1.51 -20.79
CA LYS A 55 -13.44 1.25 -21.49
C LYS A 55 -14.23 0.05 -21.01
N ASN A 56 -13.54 -0.97 -20.52
CA ASN A 56 -14.15 -2.30 -20.28
C ASN A 56 -13.98 -2.81 -18.85
N GLU A 57 -13.07 -2.27 -18.07
CA GLU A 57 -12.80 -2.70 -16.69
C GLU A 57 -13.17 -1.62 -15.67
N GLU A 58 -13.89 -0.56 -16.11
CA GLU A 58 -14.29 0.58 -15.27
C GLU A 58 -13.12 1.22 -14.51
N ASP A 59 -11.89 1.10 -15.05
CA ASP A 59 -10.71 1.64 -14.43
C ASP A 59 -10.70 3.17 -14.45
N ASN A 60 -10.12 3.78 -13.43
CA ASN A 60 -10.06 5.23 -13.34
C ASN A 60 -9.12 5.79 -14.41
N CYS A 61 -9.64 6.68 -15.26
CA CYS A 61 -8.87 7.29 -16.34
C CYS A 61 -7.60 7.97 -15.85
N LYS A 62 -7.64 8.67 -14.68
CA LYS A 62 -6.47 9.34 -14.10
C LYS A 62 -5.37 8.34 -13.69
N GLU A 63 -5.73 7.19 -13.14
CA GLU A 63 -4.75 6.15 -12.79
C GLU A 63 -4.10 5.54 -14.03
N SER A 64 -4.87 5.36 -15.11
CA SER A 64 -4.32 4.92 -16.40
C SER A 64 -3.38 5.97 -17.00
N ILE A 65 -3.71 7.26 -16.90
CA ILE A 65 -2.83 8.37 -17.30
C ILE A 65 -1.52 8.34 -16.49
N ILE A 66 -1.59 8.23 -15.17
CA ILE A 66 -0.41 8.14 -14.30
C ILE A 66 0.49 6.97 -14.71
N THR A 67 -0.10 5.80 -14.98
CA THR A 67 0.65 4.63 -15.47
C THR A 67 1.36 4.92 -16.79
N PHE A 68 0.72 5.66 -17.70
CA PHE A 68 1.33 6.08 -18.95
C PHE A 68 2.45 7.09 -18.75
N LEU A 69 2.26 8.07 -17.89
CA LEU A 69 3.29 9.09 -17.58
C LEU A 69 4.56 8.44 -16.99
N TYR A 70 4.44 7.44 -16.11
CA TYR A 70 5.61 6.69 -15.64
C TYR A 70 6.35 5.96 -16.77
N TYR A 71 5.63 5.37 -17.72
CA TYR A 71 6.26 4.79 -18.90
C TYR A 71 6.98 5.85 -19.74
N TYR A 72 6.35 7.02 -19.94
CA TYR A 72 6.92 8.12 -20.71
C TYR A 72 8.15 8.72 -20.01
N THR A 73 8.12 8.89 -18.69
CA THR A 73 9.30 9.29 -17.90
C THR A 73 10.45 8.30 -18.10
N ALA A 74 10.17 6.99 -18.05
CA ALA A 74 11.20 5.98 -18.29
C ALA A 74 11.81 6.06 -19.71
N ILE A 75 11.02 6.45 -20.71
CA ILE A 75 11.52 6.69 -22.08
C ILE A 75 12.47 7.90 -22.10
N ILE A 76 12.08 9.02 -21.48
CA ILE A 76 12.91 10.24 -21.43
C ILE A 76 14.22 9.97 -20.70
N ASP A 77 14.19 9.29 -19.57
CA ASP A 77 15.37 9.00 -18.77
C ASP A 77 16.35 8.01 -19.43
N SER A 78 15.83 7.08 -20.23
CA SER A 78 16.61 5.95 -20.76
C SER A 78 17.05 6.11 -22.19
N LEU A 79 16.39 6.97 -23.00
CA LEU A 79 16.62 7.04 -24.43
C LEU A 79 17.30 8.34 -24.89
N HIS A 80 18.01 8.25 -26.01
CA HIS A 80 18.55 9.42 -26.67
C HIS A 80 17.41 10.33 -27.19
N ILE A 81 17.60 11.64 -27.17
CA ILE A 81 16.62 12.68 -27.54
C ILE A 81 15.94 12.39 -28.89
N SER A 82 16.67 11.89 -29.89
CA SER A 82 16.08 11.56 -31.19
C SER A 82 15.01 10.46 -31.09
N LYS A 83 15.18 9.49 -30.20
CA LYS A 83 14.21 8.41 -29.95
C LYS A 83 13.03 8.88 -29.13
N VAL A 84 13.24 9.79 -28.18
CA VAL A 84 12.15 10.42 -27.46
C VAL A 84 11.25 11.23 -28.39
N LYS A 85 11.84 11.98 -29.35
CA LYS A 85 11.08 12.70 -30.39
C LYS A 85 10.30 11.76 -31.32
N GLU A 86 10.82 10.57 -31.61
CA GLU A 86 10.09 9.54 -32.35
C GLU A 86 8.82 9.11 -31.60
N VAL A 87 8.91 8.92 -30.28
CA VAL A 87 7.76 8.61 -29.43
C VAL A 87 6.79 9.80 -29.37
N GLN A 88 7.26 11.03 -29.24
CA GLN A 88 6.38 12.21 -29.29
C GLN A 88 5.60 12.30 -30.61
N ASN A 89 6.25 12.04 -31.75
CA ASN A 89 5.55 12.00 -33.05
C ASN A 89 4.48 10.89 -33.08
N LEU A 90 4.77 9.73 -32.49
CA LEU A 90 3.80 8.64 -32.39
C LEU A 90 2.60 9.01 -31.50
N ILE A 91 2.87 9.69 -30.38
CA ILE A 91 1.82 10.21 -29.49
C ILE A 91 0.93 11.20 -30.26
N MET A 92 1.52 12.18 -30.94
CA MET A 92 0.78 13.16 -31.73
C MET A 92 -0.08 12.49 -32.81
N TYR A 93 0.46 11.52 -33.52
CA TYR A 93 -0.31 10.76 -34.50
C TYR A 93 -1.57 10.14 -33.87
N HIS A 94 -1.45 9.54 -32.69
CA HIS A 94 -2.58 8.90 -32.02
C HIS A 94 -3.58 9.92 -31.44
N ILE A 95 -3.12 11.10 -31.00
CA ILE A 95 -4.00 12.21 -30.59
C ILE A 95 -4.81 12.73 -31.79
N GLU A 96 -4.15 13.07 -32.89
CA GLU A 96 -4.80 13.58 -34.12
C GLU A 96 -5.86 12.61 -34.68
N HIS A 97 -5.63 11.31 -34.53
CA HIS A 97 -6.55 10.27 -34.97
C HIS A 97 -7.54 9.80 -33.90
N ASN A 98 -7.50 10.41 -32.71
CA ASN A 98 -8.33 10.04 -31.54
C ASN A 98 -8.31 8.52 -31.24
N THR A 99 -7.14 7.90 -31.39
CA THR A 99 -6.98 6.44 -31.20
C THR A 99 -7.05 6.07 -29.73
N TYR A 100 -6.40 6.87 -28.89
CA TYR A 100 -6.33 6.71 -27.44
C TYR A 100 -6.76 8.02 -26.74
N PRO A 101 -8.06 8.24 -26.52
CA PRO A 101 -8.60 9.52 -26.01
C PRO A 101 -7.98 10.00 -24.70
N PHE A 102 -7.46 9.11 -23.86
CA PHE A 102 -6.85 9.50 -22.59
C PHE A 102 -5.55 10.32 -22.77
N LEU A 103 -4.90 10.24 -23.95
CA LEU A 103 -3.69 11.02 -24.24
C LEU A 103 -3.98 12.51 -24.42
N ASP A 104 -5.19 12.87 -24.86
CA ASP A 104 -5.58 14.28 -25.08
C ASP A 104 -5.50 15.10 -23.80
N SER A 105 -5.86 14.50 -22.69
CA SER A 105 -5.92 15.19 -21.39
C SER A 105 -4.54 15.60 -20.85
N VAL A 106 -3.48 14.96 -21.35
CA VAL A 106 -2.08 15.22 -20.92
C VAL A 106 -1.19 15.65 -22.09
N GLN A 107 -1.78 16.04 -23.23
CA GLN A 107 -1.05 16.48 -24.41
C GLN A 107 -0.01 17.57 -24.08
N ASN A 108 -0.37 18.54 -23.27
CA ASN A 108 0.50 19.63 -22.88
C ASN A 108 1.80 19.16 -22.19
N ILE A 109 1.72 18.10 -21.39
CA ILE A 109 2.88 17.50 -20.72
C ILE A 109 3.68 16.63 -21.69
N LEU A 110 2.99 15.84 -22.54
CA LEU A 110 3.64 14.91 -23.46
C LEU A 110 4.41 15.64 -24.59
N MET A 111 4.02 16.89 -24.87
CA MET A 111 4.64 17.73 -25.93
C MET A 111 5.66 18.72 -25.41
N LEU A 112 6.10 18.63 -24.16
CA LEU A 112 7.17 19.44 -23.63
C LEU A 112 8.48 19.24 -24.39
N ASP A 113 9.33 20.27 -24.38
CA ASP A 113 10.66 20.17 -25.00
C ASP A 113 11.53 19.17 -24.23
N VAL A 114 11.80 18.03 -24.86
CA VAL A 114 12.61 16.94 -24.29
C VAL A 114 14.08 17.31 -24.10
N THR A 115 14.50 18.48 -24.53
CA THR A 115 15.87 19.00 -24.27
C THR A 115 15.95 19.79 -22.98
N SER A 116 14.82 20.11 -22.36
CA SER A 116 14.79 20.83 -21.10
C SER A 116 15.24 19.95 -19.94
N SER A 117 16.10 20.49 -19.07
CA SER A 117 16.61 19.78 -17.90
C SER A 117 15.56 19.52 -16.82
N ASP A 118 14.43 20.24 -16.87
CA ASP A 118 13.32 20.16 -15.90
C ASP A 118 12.13 19.31 -16.39
N ILE A 119 12.25 18.65 -17.52
CA ILE A 119 11.13 17.90 -18.12
C ILE A 119 10.62 16.78 -17.20
N ILE A 120 11.52 16.06 -16.55
CA ILE A 120 11.13 14.96 -15.64
C ILE A 120 10.41 15.56 -14.42
N ASP A 121 10.94 16.62 -13.83
CA ASP A 121 10.32 17.31 -12.68
C ASP A 121 8.90 17.77 -13.02
N ARG A 122 8.68 18.32 -14.21
CA ARG A 122 7.35 18.77 -14.67
C ARG A 122 6.37 17.62 -14.88
N ILE A 123 6.85 16.46 -15.36
CA ILE A 123 6.00 15.26 -15.49
C ILE A 123 5.66 14.72 -14.09
N GLU A 124 6.61 14.73 -13.15
CA GLU A 124 6.38 14.32 -11.77
C GLU A 124 5.40 15.26 -11.05
N GLU A 125 5.48 16.57 -11.28
CA GLU A 125 4.48 17.53 -10.78
C GLU A 125 3.08 17.25 -11.31
N GLU A 126 2.93 16.86 -12.59
CA GLU A 126 1.64 16.47 -13.16
C GLU A 126 1.12 15.16 -12.55
N ILE A 127 1.99 14.16 -12.38
CA ILE A 127 1.64 12.92 -11.68
C ILE A 127 1.14 13.21 -10.25
N ASP A 128 1.83 14.09 -9.54
CA ASP A 128 1.45 14.51 -8.20
C ASP A 128 0.12 15.28 -8.18
N SER A 129 -0.11 16.14 -9.19
CA SER A 129 -1.39 16.84 -9.36
C SER A 129 -2.53 15.86 -9.59
N LEU A 130 -2.38 14.91 -10.52
CA LEU A 130 -3.36 13.87 -10.79
C LEU A 130 -3.62 12.99 -9.57
N ASN A 131 -2.59 12.66 -8.81
CA ASN A 131 -2.71 11.95 -7.55
C ASN A 131 -3.49 12.77 -6.50
N LYS A 132 -3.18 14.04 -6.33
CA LYS A 132 -3.93 14.93 -5.43
C LYS A 132 -5.41 15.00 -5.79
N ASP A 133 -5.71 15.10 -7.07
CA ASP A 133 -7.09 15.13 -7.57
C ASP A 133 -7.84 13.82 -7.34
N LEU A 134 -7.18 12.67 -7.54
CA LEU A 134 -7.74 11.35 -7.26
C LEU A 134 -8.10 11.20 -5.77
N TYR A 135 -7.31 11.82 -4.91
CA TYR A 135 -7.38 11.62 -3.47
C TYR A 135 -7.83 12.87 -2.69
N SER A 136 -8.26 13.95 -3.37
CA SER A 136 -8.73 15.19 -2.75
C SER A 136 -10.01 15.04 -1.90
N TYR A 137 -10.70 13.91 -1.99
CA TYR A 137 -11.87 13.60 -1.15
C TYR A 137 -11.51 13.14 0.27
N VAL A 138 -10.25 12.90 0.55
CA VAL A 138 -9.81 12.64 1.92
C VAL A 138 -9.37 13.98 2.51
N LYS A 139 -10.22 14.57 3.36
CA LYS A 139 -9.76 15.61 4.26
C LYS A 139 -8.45 15.12 4.88
N THR A 140 -7.34 15.71 4.47
CA THR A 140 -6.06 15.56 5.15
C THR A 140 -6.28 16.11 6.56
N SER A 141 -6.62 15.23 7.49
CA SER A 141 -6.43 15.58 8.88
C SER A 141 -4.91 15.65 9.04
N GLU A 142 -4.37 16.86 9.00
CA GLU A 142 -3.07 17.19 9.58
C GLU A 142 -3.15 16.96 11.10
N ASN A 143 -3.39 15.73 11.51
CA ASN A 143 -3.36 15.34 12.90
C ASN A 143 -2.23 14.34 13.09
N THR A 144 -1.09 14.90 13.46
CA THR A 144 0.03 14.20 14.11
C THR A 144 -0.34 13.65 15.49
N ASN A 145 -1.62 13.64 15.85
CA ASN A 145 -2.08 13.14 17.13
C ASN A 145 -2.24 11.63 17.07
N LEU A 146 -1.61 10.96 18.02
CA LEU A 146 -1.78 9.54 18.24
C LEU A 146 -3.27 9.19 18.42
N LEU A 147 -3.81 8.38 17.50
CA LEU A 147 -5.14 7.82 17.63
C LEU A 147 -5.05 6.57 18.52
N ILE A 148 -5.44 6.69 19.78
CA ILE A 148 -5.44 5.58 20.75
C ILE A 148 -6.81 5.47 21.40
N GLU A 149 -7.23 4.25 21.72
CA GLU A 149 -8.48 4.01 22.45
C GLU A 149 -8.29 4.34 23.92
N GLU A 150 -9.06 5.31 24.40
CA GLU A 150 -9.05 5.79 25.77
C GLU A 150 -10.48 5.94 26.31
N ASN A 151 -10.60 5.92 27.62
CA ASN A 151 -11.88 6.17 28.36
C ASN A 151 -13.03 5.19 28.00
N THR A 152 -12.73 4.04 27.36
CA THR A 152 -13.70 2.96 27.19
C THR A 152 -13.56 1.91 28.27
N GLU A 153 -14.60 1.09 28.48
CA GLU A 153 -14.51 -0.06 29.38
C GLU A 153 -13.41 -1.02 28.97
N TYR A 154 -13.25 -1.20 27.65
CA TYR A 154 -12.22 -2.03 27.10
C TYR A 154 -10.81 -1.48 27.36
N ALA A 155 -10.58 -0.18 27.14
CA ALA A 155 -9.29 0.45 27.41
C ALA A 155 -8.93 0.37 28.91
N ASN A 156 -9.87 0.65 29.77
CA ASN A 156 -9.70 0.53 31.24
C ASN A 156 -9.35 -0.90 31.64
N PHE A 157 -10.01 -1.90 31.05
CA PHE A 157 -9.70 -3.30 31.29
C PHE A 157 -8.29 -3.67 30.79
N ILE A 158 -7.94 -3.34 29.55
CA ILE A 158 -6.60 -3.62 29.00
C ILE A 158 -5.50 -3.00 29.87
N ASN A 159 -5.68 -1.76 30.27
CA ASN A 159 -4.70 -1.04 31.11
C ASN A 159 -4.60 -1.61 32.54
N SER A 160 -5.62 -2.32 33.02
CA SER A 160 -5.58 -3.00 34.32
C SER A 160 -4.83 -4.33 34.31
N ILE A 161 -4.51 -4.86 33.14
CA ILE A 161 -3.84 -6.17 32.98
C ILE A 161 -2.34 -6.00 33.16
N GLN A 162 -1.78 -6.57 34.22
CA GLN A 162 -0.34 -6.53 34.48
C GLN A 162 0.52 -7.14 33.36
N THR A 163 0.05 -8.22 32.72
CA THR A 163 0.74 -8.86 31.59
C THR A 163 -0.30 -9.17 30.52
N LEU A 164 -0.33 -8.36 29.48
CA LEU A 164 -1.24 -8.54 28.36
C LEU A 164 -0.72 -9.67 27.46
N THR A 165 -1.64 -10.57 27.07
CA THR A 165 -1.35 -11.67 26.13
C THR A 165 -2.48 -11.78 25.12
N PHE A 166 -2.19 -12.35 23.94
CA PHE A 166 -3.20 -12.63 22.94
C PHE A 166 -4.40 -13.40 23.51
N ASP A 167 -4.16 -14.41 24.36
CA ASP A 167 -5.21 -15.26 24.88
C ASP A 167 -6.14 -14.50 25.84
N LYS A 168 -5.62 -13.51 26.56
CA LYS A 168 -6.45 -12.60 27.39
C LYS A 168 -7.32 -11.69 26.52
N ILE A 169 -6.75 -11.05 25.50
CA ILE A 169 -7.49 -10.23 24.54
C ILE A 169 -8.59 -11.05 23.87
N ARG A 170 -8.27 -12.26 23.42
CA ARG A 170 -9.25 -13.14 22.78
C ARG A 170 -10.39 -13.55 23.72
N ARG A 171 -10.11 -13.83 24.98
CA ARG A 171 -11.15 -14.19 25.94
C ARG A 171 -12.19 -13.10 26.05
N ILE A 172 -11.77 -11.84 26.19
CA ILE A 172 -12.67 -10.69 26.23
C ILE A 172 -13.49 -10.60 24.94
N ALA A 173 -12.83 -10.80 23.81
CA ALA A 173 -13.52 -10.75 22.51
C ALA A 173 -14.58 -11.85 22.39
N VAL A 174 -14.35 -13.04 22.93
CA VAL A 174 -15.34 -14.13 22.94
C VAL A 174 -16.56 -13.74 23.78
N ASP A 175 -16.33 -13.11 24.94
CA ASP A 175 -17.39 -12.76 25.88
C ASP A 175 -18.25 -11.58 25.38
N ASN A 176 -17.68 -10.67 24.57
CA ASN A 176 -18.33 -9.45 24.09
C ASN A 176 -18.73 -9.48 22.59
N ALA A 177 -18.39 -10.54 21.87
CA ALA A 177 -18.69 -10.63 20.44
C ALA A 177 -20.20 -10.66 20.15
N GLY A 178 -20.59 -9.95 19.10
CA GLY A 178 -21.95 -10.01 18.56
C GLY A 178 -22.32 -11.36 17.98
N LYS A 179 -23.60 -11.53 17.65
CA LYS A 179 -24.14 -12.71 16.96
C LYS A 179 -24.05 -12.58 15.43
N SER A 180 -23.71 -11.38 14.91
CA SER A 180 -23.58 -11.11 13.49
C SER A 180 -22.40 -11.89 12.89
N LYS A 181 -22.57 -12.35 11.65
CA LYS A 181 -21.45 -12.83 10.86
C LYS A 181 -20.87 -11.64 10.12
N LEU A 182 -19.56 -11.47 10.20
CA LEU A 182 -18.87 -10.51 9.35
C LEU A 182 -19.00 -10.94 7.89
N THR A 183 -19.35 -10.00 7.04
CA THR A 183 -19.42 -10.17 5.60
C THR A 183 -18.03 -10.07 4.97
N ASN A 184 -17.89 -10.43 3.70
CA ASN A 184 -16.68 -10.27 2.89
C ASN A 184 -15.36 -10.67 3.56
N ARG A 185 -15.34 -11.75 4.34
CA ARG A 185 -14.15 -12.26 5.04
C ARG A 185 -13.47 -11.25 5.98
N GLY A 186 -14.18 -10.19 6.41
CA GLY A 186 -13.63 -9.15 7.28
C GLY A 186 -12.78 -8.09 6.54
N VAL A 187 -12.95 -7.95 5.23
CA VAL A 187 -12.32 -6.89 4.41
C VAL A 187 -13.05 -5.55 4.58
N GLU A 188 -14.28 -5.57 5.06
CA GLU A 188 -15.05 -4.36 5.31
C GLU A 188 -14.43 -3.50 6.42
N ILE A 189 -14.50 -2.18 6.24
CA ILE A 189 -14.07 -1.23 7.27
C ILE A 189 -15.01 -1.38 8.46
N ILE A 190 -14.46 -1.85 9.58
CA ILE A 190 -15.23 -2.04 10.83
C ILE A 190 -15.45 -0.67 11.48
N ASP A 191 -16.69 -0.35 11.83
CA ASP A 191 -17.09 0.93 12.39
C ASP A 191 -17.70 0.84 13.79
N ASN A 192 -17.82 -0.37 14.34
CA ASN A 192 -18.37 -0.58 15.67
C ASN A 192 -17.60 -1.62 16.50
N GLU A 193 -17.69 -1.49 17.80
CA GLU A 193 -16.94 -2.30 18.76
C GLU A 193 -17.33 -3.79 18.75
N LYS A 194 -18.61 -4.10 18.56
CA LYS A 194 -19.08 -5.50 18.54
C LYS A 194 -18.47 -6.29 17.39
N ASP A 195 -18.30 -5.63 16.26
CA ASP A 195 -17.68 -6.25 15.09
C ASP A 195 -16.17 -6.40 15.26
N LEU A 196 -15.49 -5.49 15.99
CA LEU A 196 -14.12 -5.69 16.43
C LEU A 196 -13.96 -6.96 17.25
N PHE A 197 -14.83 -7.17 18.25
CA PHE A 197 -14.82 -8.39 19.05
C PHE A 197 -15.17 -9.64 18.23
N THR A 198 -16.15 -9.53 17.34
CA THR A 198 -16.55 -10.61 16.43
C THR A 198 -15.43 -11.02 15.50
N TYR A 199 -14.70 -10.05 14.95
CA TYR A 199 -13.52 -10.29 14.12
C TYR A 199 -12.42 -11.03 14.88
N LEU A 200 -12.06 -10.53 16.05
CA LEU A 200 -11.00 -11.12 16.87
C LEU A 200 -11.36 -12.54 17.35
N LYS A 201 -12.62 -12.77 17.71
CA LYS A 201 -13.13 -14.10 18.07
C LYS A 201 -13.03 -15.07 16.91
N SER A 202 -13.44 -14.65 15.70
CA SER A 202 -13.60 -15.52 14.53
C SER A 202 -12.27 -15.76 13.81
N TYR A 203 -11.49 -14.71 13.58
CA TYR A 203 -10.28 -14.75 12.77
C TYR A 203 -8.97 -14.71 13.59
N GLY A 204 -9.01 -14.19 14.82
CA GLY A 204 -7.82 -14.03 15.66
C GLY A 204 -6.95 -15.28 15.79
N PRO A 205 -7.50 -16.47 16.09
CA PRO A 205 -6.69 -17.70 16.22
C PRO A 205 -5.98 -18.08 14.93
N MET A 206 -6.63 -17.90 13.77
CA MET A 206 -6.03 -18.17 12.46
C MET A 206 -4.89 -17.18 12.17
N HIS A 207 -5.09 -15.89 12.43
CA HIS A 207 -4.06 -14.87 12.28
C HIS A 207 -2.85 -15.17 13.18
N LYS A 208 -3.10 -15.47 14.47
CA LYS A 208 -2.03 -15.87 15.39
C LYS A 208 -1.24 -17.06 14.85
N ALA A 209 -1.90 -18.09 14.37
CA ALA A 209 -1.24 -19.29 13.85
C ALA A 209 -0.38 -18.98 12.61
N LYS A 210 -0.89 -18.15 11.68
CA LYS A 210 -0.15 -17.71 10.49
C LYS A 210 1.10 -16.91 10.86
N ILE A 211 0.98 -15.92 11.74
CA ILE A 211 2.09 -15.07 12.16
C ILE A 211 3.16 -15.91 12.88
N LEU A 212 2.76 -16.75 13.85
CA LEU A 212 3.70 -17.63 14.54
C LEU A 212 4.37 -18.64 13.60
N SER A 213 3.70 -19.09 12.54
CA SER A 213 4.29 -19.93 11.51
C SER A 213 5.33 -19.17 10.68
N ALA A 214 5.03 -17.92 10.31
CA ALA A 214 5.97 -17.07 9.57
C ALA A 214 7.25 -16.76 10.39
N LEU A 215 7.11 -16.58 11.70
CA LEU A 215 8.24 -16.33 12.60
C LEU A 215 9.13 -17.57 12.88
N LYS A 216 8.71 -18.76 12.46
CA LYS A 216 9.52 -19.99 12.68
C LYS A 216 10.68 -20.16 11.70
N SER A 217 10.64 -19.57 10.53
CA SER A 217 11.62 -19.83 9.47
C SER A 217 12.10 -18.53 8.83
N PRO A 218 13.26 -18.47 8.46
CA PRO A 218 14.53 -17.87 8.82
C PRO A 218 14.41 -16.44 9.37
N PHE A 219 13.39 -16.18 10.18
CA PHE A 219 13.17 -14.88 10.78
C PHE A 219 14.15 -14.65 11.95
N PRO A 220 14.76 -13.48 12.11
CA PRO A 220 15.60 -13.18 13.24
C PRO A 220 14.87 -13.42 14.57
N GLN A 221 15.52 -14.08 15.51
CA GLN A 221 14.93 -14.32 16.84
C GLN A 221 15.03 -13.08 17.76
N SER A 222 15.84 -12.11 17.38
CA SER A 222 15.98 -10.81 18.02
C SER A 222 16.53 -9.80 17.03
N PHE A 223 16.32 -8.53 17.30
CA PHE A 223 16.90 -7.43 16.55
C PHE A 223 18.12 -6.89 17.27
N SER A 224 19.23 -6.71 16.58
CA SER A 224 20.48 -6.14 17.13
C SER A 224 20.50 -4.63 17.09
N GLU A 225 19.59 -4.00 16.36
CA GLU A 225 19.51 -2.57 16.15
C GLU A 225 18.12 -2.03 16.47
N SER A 226 18.03 -0.73 16.70
CA SER A 226 16.74 -0.02 16.82
C SER A 226 15.87 -0.30 15.61
N THR A 227 14.71 -0.90 15.83
CA THR A 227 13.83 -1.40 14.79
C THR A 227 12.48 -0.68 14.83
N THR A 228 11.99 -0.31 13.65
CA THR A 228 10.61 0.14 13.43
C THR A 228 9.80 -0.97 12.78
N ILE A 229 8.61 -1.24 13.31
CA ILE A 229 7.61 -2.09 12.67
C ILE A 229 6.63 -1.20 11.92
N ILE A 230 6.34 -1.52 10.65
CA ILE A 230 5.23 -0.91 9.90
C ILE A 230 4.20 -2.02 9.64
N ASP A 231 3.01 -1.86 10.19
CA ASP A 231 1.90 -2.82 10.05
C ASP A 231 0.87 -2.26 9.07
N TRP A 232 0.91 -2.78 7.86
CA TRP A 232 0.10 -2.34 6.72
C TRP A 232 -1.27 -3.01 6.76
N GLY A 233 -2.34 -2.22 6.93
CA GLY A 233 -3.69 -2.76 7.15
C GLY A 233 -3.76 -3.51 8.48
N CYS A 234 -3.30 -2.86 9.54
CA CYS A 234 -3.07 -3.51 10.84
C CYS A 234 -4.34 -4.03 11.51
N GLY A 235 -5.54 -3.59 11.09
CA GLY A 235 -6.78 -3.87 11.80
C GLY A 235 -6.65 -3.47 13.27
N GLN A 236 -6.85 -4.43 14.17
CA GLN A 236 -6.68 -4.23 15.63
C GLN A 236 -5.22 -4.45 16.10
N GLY A 237 -4.24 -4.41 15.19
CA GLY A 237 -2.81 -4.51 15.49
C GLY A 237 -2.34 -5.90 15.93
N LEU A 238 -3.03 -6.95 15.52
CA LEU A 238 -2.74 -8.30 15.99
C LEU A 238 -1.37 -8.80 15.55
N ALA A 239 -0.94 -8.46 14.34
CA ALA A 239 0.38 -8.86 13.83
C ALA A 239 1.49 -8.18 14.63
N SER A 240 1.43 -6.87 14.79
CA SER A 240 2.36 -6.10 15.61
C SER A 240 2.38 -6.60 17.06
N PHE A 241 1.21 -6.84 17.64
CA PHE A 241 1.08 -7.36 19.01
C PHE A 241 1.82 -8.69 19.19
N ILE A 242 1.53 -9.68 18.34
CA ILE A 242 2.15 -11.02 18.42
C ILE A 242 3.67 -10.94 18.16
N MET A 243 4.07 -10.05 17.26
CA MET A 243 5.49 -9.83 16.96
C MET A 243 6.23 -9.32 18.18
N ILE A 244 5.71 -8.28 18.84
CA ILE A 244 6.28 -7.69 20.05
C ILE A 244 6.25 -8.72 21.21
N GLU A 245 5.13 -9.42 21.41
CA GLU A 245 4.99 -10.45 22.44
C GLU A 245 6.03 -11.57 22.26
N LYS A 246 6.31 -11.98 21.01
CA LYS A 246 7.16 -13.13 20.72
C LYS A 246 8.65 -12.81 20.69
N LEU A 247 9.03 -11.67 20.13
CA LEU A 247 10.44 -11.30 19.92
C LEU A 247 10.99 -10.45 21.07
N GLY A 248 10.11 -10.00 21.97
CA GLY A 248 10.47 -9.04 23.00
C GLY A 248 10.48 -7.61 22.45
N ASN A 249 10.60 -6.65 23.35
CA ASN A 249 10.42 -5.23 23.05
C ASN A 249 11.72 -4.41 23.18
N GLU A 250 12.86 -5.06 23.50
CA GLU A 250 14.09 -4.33 23.83
C GLU A 250 14.61 -3.48 22.68
N ASN A 251 14.48 -3.97 21.45
CA ASN A 251 14.95 -3.28 20.24
C ASN A 251 13.84 -2.74 19.34
N ILE A 252 12.57 -2.94 19.70
CA ILE A 252 11.43 -2.37 18.97
C ILE A 252 11.10 -1.04 19.61
N HIS A 253 11.51 0.06 18.95
CA HIS A 253 11.37 1.41 19.48
C HIS A 253 10.19 2.16 18.89
N GLN A 254 9.73 1.75 17.71
CA GLN A 254 8.62 2.40 17.02
C GLN A 254 7.72 1.38 16.34
N VAL A 255 6.42 1.67 16.33
CA VAL A 255 5.40 0.96 15.53
C VAL A 255 4.57 1.97 14.76
N ILE A 256 4.52 1.83 13.46
CA ILE A 256 3.66 2.60 12.57
C ILE A 256 2.48 1.71 12.20
N LEU A 257 1.29 2.10 12.61
CA LEU A 257 0.04 1.38 12.40
C LEU A 257 -0.76 2.07 11.31
N ILE A 258 -1.13 1.35 10.25
CA ILE A 258 -1.86 1.88 9.11
C ILE A 258 -3.17 1.09 8.96
N GLU A 259 -4.31 1.79 9.07
CA GLU A 259 -5.62 1.16 9.01
C GLU A 259 -6.71 2.20 8.68
N PRO A 260 -7.61 1.96 7.72
CA PRO A 260 -8.69 2.89 7.40
C PRO A 260 -9.80 2.94 8.45
N SER A 261 -9.99 1.88 9.24
CA SER A 261 -10.94 1.87 10.35
C SER A 261 -10.35 2.59 11.57
N GLU A 262 -10.86 3.78 11.89
CA GLU A 262 -10.37 4.56 13.03
C GLU A 262 -10.50 3.79 14.35
N ILE A 263 -11.62 3.09 14.59
CA ILE A 263 -11.82 2.35 15.83
C ILE A 263 -10.88 1.14 15.94
N ALA A 264 -10.61 0.46 14.84
CA ALA A 264 -9.64 -0.63 14.81
C ALA A 264 -8.22 -0.12 15.04
N LEU A 265 -7.85 1.00 14.40
CA LEU A 265 -6.55 1.66 14.56
C LEU A 265 -6.31 2.13 16.01
N ARG A 266 -7.30 2.76 16.63
CA ARG A 266 -7.25 3.18 18.03
C ARG A 266 -7.02 1.99 18.98
N ARG A 267 -7.68 0.86 18.70
CA ARG A 267 -7.51 -0.39 19.46
C ARG A 267 -6.14 -1.02 19.22
N ALA A 268 -5.62 -0.97 17.99
CA ALA A 268 -4.27 -1.44 17.68
C ALA A 268 -3.20 -0.68 18.47
N ALA A 269 -3.32 0.64 18.54
CA ALA A 269 -2.41 1.49 19.31
C ALA A 269 -2.49 1.17 20.83
N LEU A 270 -3.69 0.97 21.37
CA LEU A 270 -3.88 0.54 22.76
C LEU A 270 -3.18 -0.79 23.06
N HIS A 271 -3.35 -1.78 22.18
CA HIS A 271 -2.72 -3.09 22.36
C HIS A 271 -1.20 -3.01 22.35
N CYS A 272 -0.61 -2.28 21.39
CA CYS A 272 0.84 -2.10 21.32
C CYS A 272 1.37 -1.32 22.54
N LYS A 273 0.67 -0.27 22.94
CA LYS A 273 1.06 0.55 24.10
C LYS A 273 1.02 -0.22 25.42
N ALA A 274 0.04 -1.11 25.57
CA ALA A 274 -0.09 -1.95 26.76
C ALA A 274 1.01 -3.03 26.87
N LEU A 275 1.62 -3.42 25.75
CA LEU A 275 2.80 -4.32 25.76
C LEU A 275 4.08 -3.60 26.16
N ASN A 276 4.26 -2.36 25.72
CA ASN A 276 5.44 -1.56 25.99
C ASN A 276 5.09 -0.07 26.04
N VAL A 277 5.07 0.47 27.23
CA VAL A 277 4.74 1.89 27.47
C VAL A 277 5.74 2.87 26.83
N ASN A 278 6.96 2.43 26.56
CA ASN A 278 8.03 3.26 25.98
C ASN A 278 8.07 3.21 24.45
N ILE A 279 7.25 2.35 23.82
CA ILE A 279 7.22 2.25 22.37
C ILE A 279 6.61 3.52 21.77
N ASP A 280 7.26 4.06 20.76
CA ASP A 280 6.72 5.17 19.97
C ASP A 280 5.70 4.63 18.97
N ILE A 281 4.46 5.13 19.04
CA ILE A 281 3.38 4.67 18.18
C ILE A 281 2.95 5.81 17.27
N VAL A 282 2.99 5.52 15.97
CA VAL A 282 2.44 6.39 14.92
C VAL A 282 1.21 5.73 14.36
N THR A 283 0.12 6.48 14.26
CA THR A 283 -1.14 6.00 13.70
C THR A 283 -1.47 6.74 12.40
N ILE A 284 -1.76 6.01 11.33
CA ILE A 284 -2.12 6.54 10.02
C ILE A 284 -3.48 5.98 9.64
N CYS A 285 -4.53 6.80 9.80
CA CYS A 285 -5.91 6.43 9.48
C CYS A 285 -6.19 6.67 7.99
N LYS A 286 -5.70 5.76 7.13
CA LYS A 286 -5.82 5.87 5.67
C LYS A 286 -5.98 4.51 5.02
N LYS A 287 -6.65 4.46 3.86
CA LYS A 287 -6.55 3.33 2.94
C LYS A 287 -5.13 3.27 2.35
N LEU A 288 -4.65 2.07 1.99
CA LEU A 288 -3.29 1.87 1.48
C LEU A 288 -3.00 2.70 0.22
N ASP A 289 -3.96 2.87 -0.66
CA ASP A 289 -3.82 3.69 -1.87
C ASP A 289 -3.78 5.20 -1.64
N LEU A 290 -4.09 5.65 -0.43
CA LEU A 290 -4.03 7.06 -0.05
C LEU A 290 -2.75 7.44 0.68
N LEU A 291 -1.84 6.50 0.86
CA LEU A 291 -0.55 6.75 1.49
C LEU A 291 0.38 7.50 0.55
N VAL A 292 1.15 8.40 1.13
CA VAL A 292 2.18 9.19 0.46
C VAL A 292 3.47 9.12 1.26
N THR A 293 4.61 9.39 0.65
CA THR A 293 5.92 9.33 1.31
C THR A 293 6.00 10.21 2.57
N SER A 294 5.30 11.35 2.58
CA SER A 294 5.24 12.22 3.75
C SER A 294 4.57 11.62 4.99
N ASP A 295 3.73 10.59 4.82
CA ASP A 295 3.14 9.88 5.97
C ASP A 295 4.20 9.14 6.81
N PHE A 296 5.38 8.90 6.24
CA PHE A 296 6.49 8.20 6.87
C PHE A 296 7.61 9.12 7.36
N ASN A 297 7.40 10.45 7.37
CA ASN A 297 8.39 11.41 7.86
C ASN A 297 8.80 11.19 9.33
N GLN A 298 7.98 10.45 10.11
CA GLN A 298 8.26 10.09 11.49
C GLN A 298 9.07 8.80 11.65
N LEU A 299 9.46 8.15 10.55
CA LEU A 299 10.28 6.94 10.57
C LEU A 299 11.66 7.24 11.18
N LYS A 300 11.97 6.59 12.31
CA LYS A 300 13.18 6.88 13.12
C LYS A 300 14.31 5.90 12.91
N SER A 301 14.03 4.71 12.42
CA SER A 301 15.00 3.63 12.35
C SER A 301 15.39 3.27 10.91
N ARG A 302 16.64 2.82 10.72
CA ARG A 302 17.09 2.24 9.45
C ARG A 302 16.69 0.77 9.29
N CYS A 303 16.48 0.08 10.40
CA CYS A 303 15.96 -1.28 10.40
C CYS A 303 14.43 -1.22 10.43
N VAL A 304 13.80 -1.63 9.34
CA VAL A 304 12.35 -1.60 9.19
C VAL A 304 11.82 -3.01 8.92
N VAL A 305 10.82 -3.42 9.69
CA VAL A 305 10.08 -4.65 9.48
C VAL A 305 8.69 -4.31 8.96
N ASN A 306 8.40 -4.70 7.73
CA ASN A 306 7.10 -4.51 7.12
C ASN A 306 6.21 -5.74 7.36
N LEU A 307 5.05 -5.55 7.98
CA LEU A 307 4.06 -6.60 8.22
C LEU A 307 2.88 -6.43 7.24
N PHE A 308 2.67 -7.44 6.41
CA PHE A 308 1.54 -7.55 5.48
C PHE A 308 0.65 -8.71 5.91
N SER A 309 -0.11 -8.51 6.99
CA SER A 309 -0.91 -9.57 7.59
C SER A 309 -2.31 -9.63 6.97
N ASN A 310 -2.52 -10.58 6.05
CA ASN A 310 -3.81 -10.84 5.39
C ASN A 310 -4.38 -9.67 4.57
N ILE A 311 -3.52 -8.86 3.97
CA ILE A 311 -3.92 -7.76 3.10
C ILE A 311 -3.51 -7.98 1.64
N LEU A 312 -2.57 -8.89 1.37
CA LEU A 312 -2.07 -9.12 0.00
C LEU A 312 -3.08 -9.80 -0.93
N ASP A 313 -4.17 -10.32 -0.38
CA ASP A 313 -5.30 -10.92 -1.09
C ASP A 313 -6.54 -10.01 -1.14
N ILE A 314 -6.39 -8.73 -0.82
CA ILE A 314 -7.43 -7.72 -0.93
C ILE A 314 -7.28 -7.01 -2.26
N ASP A 315 -8.35 -6.95 -3.06
CA ASP A 315 -8.34 -6.34 -4.39
C ASP A 315 -8.45 -4.80 -4.37
N ASP A 316 -8.63 -4.20 -3.19
CA ASP A 316 -8.98 -2.77 -3.02
C ASP A 316 -7.77 -1.81 -3.04
N TYR A 317 -6.55 -2.26 -3.42
CA TYR A 317 -5.39 -1.37 -3.50
C TYR A 317 -4.35 -1.82 -4.53
N SER A 318 -3.54 -0.85 -4.99
CA SER A 318 -2.46 -1.10 -5.95
C SER A 318 -1.19 -1.59 -5.25
N VAL A 319 -0.82 -2.86 -5.49
CA VAL A 319 0.45 -3.43 -5.00
C VAL A 319 1.65 -2.64 -5.55
N TYR A 320 1.56 -2.11 -6.78
CA TYR A 320 2.60 -1.28 -7.38
C TYR A 320 2.84 0.00 -6.55
N ARG A 321 1.75 0.71 -6.22
CA ARG A 321 1.84 1.92 -5.39
C ARG A 321 2.41 1.62 -4.01
N LEU A 322 1.95 0.54 -3.39
CA LEU A 322 2.48 0.10 -2.11
C LEU A 322 4.00 -0.16 -2.17
N THR A 323 4.48 -0.83 -3.24
CA THR A 323 5.92 -1.10 -3.40
C THR A 323 6.75 0.14 -3.68
N SER A 324 6.17 1.23 -4.18
CA SER A 324 6.88 2.51 -4.35
C SER A 324 7.13 3.24 -3.02
N LEU A 325 6.39 2.89 -1.97
CA LEU A 325 6.56 3.43 -0.63
C LEU A 325 7.56 2.63 0.24
N LEU A 326 7.93 1.41 -0.21
CA LEU A 326 8.91 0.53 0.46
C LEU A 326 10.34 0.78 -0.03
#